data_be9c3c66b1ca44bfbb86e7ae7e4f07a7
#
_entry.id   be9c3c66b1ca44bfbb86e7ae7e4f07a7
#
_cell.length_a   1.000
_cell.length_b   1.000
_cell.length_c   1.000
_cell.angle_alpha   90.00
_cell.angle_beta   90.00
_cell.angle_gamma   90.00
#
_symmetry.space_group_name_H-M   'P 1'
#
loop_
_entity.id
_entity.type
_entity.pdbx_description
1 polymer ?
#
loop_
_entity_poly.entity_id
_entity_poly.type
_entity_poly.pdbx_seq_one_letter_code
_entity_poly.pdbx_strand_id
1 'polypeptide(L)'
;MTLRHLELKDCQSLAKEFLRPHHANYLAMYSSVLGGVVTHPFLMTVPVDDHMVHRGDGIFEAFKCVNGNIYNLQAHLKRLEHSARAVYLSLPANPEQITNLVVGTIRISGTRDCLIRLFVSRGPGGFTTNPYECPSSQIYIVVCSPSSAPEEQRREGVSIKSSSIPIKRSYFANIKSCNYLPNVLMKKEAVDAGVQYTISMDENGFLGEGSTENIGLVTSEGVLKFPRFSRILRGTTVTRAVDLAESLVKAEKLRQVTFEDITLNEAYCGSEILLFGTTFDILPAVMFDGHSIGSGSPGEIYHLLRQLLEEDINSNSALHTPVFDSE
;
A
#
# COMPACT_ATOMS: atom_id res chain seq x y z
N MET A 1 22.42 -28.61 13.28
CA MET A 1 22.22 -28.28 11.85
C MET A 1 23.44 -28.81 11.09
N THR A 2 23.23 -29.59 10.02
CA THR A 2 24.32 -30.06 9.15
C THR A 2 24.41 -29.09 7.97
N LEU A 3 25.60 -28.55 7.72
CA LEU A 3 25.85 -27.71 6.55
C LEU A 3 25.85 -28.59 5.29
N ARG A 4 25.06 -28.16 4.28
CA ARG A 4 25.08 -28.74 2.94
C ARG A 4 25.80 -27.77 2.02
N HIS A 5 26.71 -28.23 1.21
CA HIS A 5 27.24 -27.50 0.09
C HIS A 5 26.30 -27.71 -1.10
N LEU A 6 25.75 -26.61 -1.65
CA LEU A 6 24.80 -26.64 -2.76
C LEU A 6 25.45 -26.09 -4.03
N GLU A 7 25.17 -26.72 -5.14
CA GLU A 7 25.64 -26.32 -6.46
C GLU A 7 24.47 -26.05 -7.41
N LEU A 8 24.73 -25.46 -8.54
CA LEU A 8 23.69 -25.14 -9.55
C LEU A 8 22.88 -26.37 -9.99
N LYS A 9 23.49 -27.57 -10.02
CA LYS A 9 22.82 -28.83 -10.35
C LYS A 9 21.72 -29.22 -9.35
N ASP A 10 21.77 -28.67 -8.12
CA ASP A 10 20.80 -28.96 -7.06
C ASP A 10 19.53 -28.14 -7.19
N CYS A 11 19.54 -27.08 -8.02
CA CYS A 11 18.44 -26.10 -8.12
C CYS A 11 17.08 -26.74 -8.47
N GLN A 12 17.05 -27.76 -9.34
CA GLN A 12 15.79 -28.42 -9.73
C GLN A 12 15.15 -29.19 -8.56
N SER A 13 15.98 -29.86 -7.74
CA SER A 13 15.51 -30.53 -6.53
C SER A 13 15.04 -29.52 -5.48
N LEU A 14 15.85 -28.50 -5.24
CA LEU A 14 15.52 -27.42 -4.31
C LEU A 14 14.23 -26.68 -4.68
N ALA A 15 14.00 -26.46 -5.98
CA ALA A 15 12.79 -25.80 -6.44
C ALA A 15 11.52 -26.57 -6.05
N LYS A 16 11.56 -27.93 -6.08
CA LYS A 16 10.44 -28.77 -5.65
C LYS A 16 10.22 -28.72 -4.13
N GLU A 17 11.31 -28.68 -3.35
CA GLU A 17 11.28 -28.63 -1.89
C GLU A 17 10.94 -27.25 -1.35
N PHE A 18 11.13 -26.20 -2.16
CA PHE A 18 10.96 -24.77 -1.76
C PHE A 18 9.50 -24.38 -1.54
N LEU A 19 8.57 -25.01 -2.24
CA LEU A 19 7.17 -24.58 -2.23
C LEU A 19 6.54 -24.67 -0.83
N ARG A 20 5.77 -23.64 -0.48
CA ARG A 20 4.98 -23.50 0.75
C ARG A 20 3.56 -23.09 0.39
N PRO A 21 2.56 -23.30 1.25
CA PRO A 21 1.15 -22.98 0.95
C PRO A 21 0.93 -21.53 0.49
N HIS A 22 1.62 -20.56 1.10
CA HIS A 22 1.47 -19.14 0.72
C HIS A 22 2.02 -18.81 -0.67
N HIS A 23 2.91 -19.65 -1.25
CA HIS A 23 3.42 -19.46 -2.60
C HIS A 23 2.33 -19.60 -3.69
N ALA A 24 1.20 -20.24 -3.37
CA ALA A 24 0.05 -20.29 -4.28
C ALA A 24 -0.52 -18.89 -4.61
N ASN A 25 -0.23 -17.89 -3.76
CA ASN A 25 -0.64 -16.51 -3.98
C ASN A 25 0.31 -15.72 -4.88
N TYR A 26 1.46 -16.26 -5.29
CA TYR A 26 2.45 -15.59 -6.14
C TYR A 26 2.30 -16.11 -7.57
N LEU A 27 1.72 -15.27 -8.45
CA LEU A 27 1.28 -15.68 -9.78
C LEU A 27 2.37 -15.46 -10.84
N ALA A 28 3.04 -14.30 -10.80
CA ALA A 28 4.12 -13.97 -11.72
C ALA A 28 5.04 -12.90 -11.10
N MET A 29 6.29 -12.86 -11.53
CA MET A 29 7.23 -11.77 -11.19
C MET A 29 8.06 -11.41 -12.42
N TYR A 30 8.05 -10.14 -12.80
CA TYR A 30 9.07 -9.57 -13.67
C TYR A 30 10.28 -9.18 -12.85
N SER A 31 11.46 -9.48 -13.35
CA SER A 31 12.75 -9.06 -12.78
C SER A 31 13.62 -8.48 -13.87
N SER A 32 14.04 -7.22 -13.74
CA SER A 32 14.99 -6.62 -14.68
C SER A 32 16.38 -7.26 -14.60
N VAL A 33 16.76 -7.82 -13.45
CA VAL A 33 18.02 -8.59 -13.29
C VAL A 33 18.00 -9.86 -14.13
N LEU A 34 16.84 -10.56 -14.19
CA LEU A 34 16.68 -11.75 -15.02
C LEU A 34 16.31 -11.41 -16.47
N GLY A 35 15.92 -10.17 -16.75
CA GLY A 35 15.47 -9.72 -18.05
C GLY A 35 14.14 -10.34 -18.51
N GLY A 36 13.28 -10.80 -17.58
CA GLY A 36 12.09 -11.53 -17.95
C GLY A 36 11.09 -11.76 -16.81
N VAL A 37 10.00 -12.46 -17.15
CA VAL A 37 8.94 -12.86 -16.20
C VAL A 37 9.09 -14.31 -15.81
N VAL A 38 9.02 -14.58 -14.51
CA VAL A 38 9.03 -15.93 -13.90
C VAL A 38 7.69 -16.19 -13.22
N THR A 39 7.22 -17.44 -13.27
CA THR A 39 5.96 -17.87 -12.63
C THR A 39 6.19 -18.88 -11.51
N HIS A 40 7.40 -19.42 -11.39
CA HIS A 40 7.74 -20.33 -10.31
C HIS A 40 8.33 -19.57 -9.13
N PRO A 41 7.77 -19.69 -7.90
CA PRO A 41 8.18 -18.90 -6.73
C PRO A 41 9.66 -19.04 -6.35
N PHE A 42 10.30 -20.16 -6.64
CA PHE A 42 11.74 -20.37 -6.41
C PHE A 42 12.60 -19.38 -7.20
N LEU A 43 12.14 -18.91 -8.35
CA LEU A 43 12.83 -17.94 -9.20
C LEU A 43 12.44 -16.48 -8.88
N MET A 44 11.45 -16.26 -8.01
CA MET A 44 11.04 -14.93 -7.57
C MET A 44 12.01 -14.41 -6.51
N THR A 45 13.20 -14.06 -6.93
CA THR A 45 14.33 -13.72 -6.05
C THR A 45 14.86 -12.32 -6.35
N VAL A 46 15.47 -11.72 -5.34
CA VAL A 46 16.24 -10.48 -5.44
C VAL A 46 17.68 -10.81 -5.04
N PRO A 47 18.70 -10.31 -5.76
CA PRO A 47 20.10 -10.53 -5.39
C PRO A 47 20.39 -10.10 -3.94
N VAL A 48 21.20 -10.89 -3.22
CA VAL A 48 21.52 -10.61 -1.82
C VAL A 48 22.31 -9.31 -1.63
N ASP A 49 23.06 -8.90 -2.65
CA ASP A 49 23.83 -7.65 -2.72
C ASP A 49 23.02 -6.47 -3.28
N ASP A 50 21.73 -6.65 -3.56
CA ASP A 50 20.84 -5.52 -3.87
C ASP A 50 20.67 -4.62 -2.63
N HIS A 51 20.90 -3.32 -2.78
CA HIS A 51 20.80 -2.35 -1.69
C HIS A 51 19.41 -2.33 -1.02
N MET A 52 18.34 -2.68 -1.72
CA MET A 52 17.02 -2.83 -1.13
C MET A 52 17.00 -3.92 -0.05
N VAL A 53 17.74 -5.02 -0.26
CA VAL A 53 17.76 -6.17 0.66
C VAL A 53 18.47 -5.84 1.97
N HIS A 54 19.64 -5.22 1.90
CA HIS A 54 20.49 -5.02 3.08
C HIS A 54 20.55 -3.58 3.58
N ARG A 55 19.96 -2.59 2.87
CA ARG A 55 19.90 -1.17 3.27
C ARG A 55 18.50 -0.58 3.23
N GLY A 56 17.52 -1.30 2.67
CA GLY A 56 16.19 -0.74 2.41
C GLY A 56 16.21 0.38 1.36
N ASP A 57 17.28 0.49 0.55
CA ASP A 57 17.46 1.52 -0.48
C ASP A 57 16.66 1.18 -1.74
N GLY A 58 15.38 1.36 -1.60
CA GLY A 58 14.39 1.12 -2.63
C GLY A 58 13.08 1.80 -2.30
N ILE A 59 12.23 1.91 -3.30
CA ILE A 59 10.88 2.45 -3.22
C ILE A 59 9.90 1.43 -3.82
N PHE A 60 8.63 1.55 -3.46
CA PHE A 60 7.65 0.60 -3.97
C PHE A 60 6.26 1.21 -4.15
N GLU A 61 5.45 0.56 -4.95
CA GLU A 61 4.03 0.79 -5.10
C GLU A 61 3.24 -0.50 -4.90
N ALA A 62 1.97 -0.34 -4.50
CA ALA A 62 1.01 -1.41 -4.47
C ALA A 62 -0.31 -0.90 -5.05
N PHE A 63 -0.83 -1.58 -6.04
CA PHE A 63 -2.09 -1.24 -6.72
C PHE A 63 -2.79 -2.51 -7.20
N LYS A 64 -4.04 -2.37 -7.61
CA LYS A 64 -4.87 -3.53 -7.97
C LYS A 64 -5.30 -3.49 -9.42
N CYS A 65 -5.49 -4.68 -9.96
CA CYS A 65 -6.21 -4.93 -11.20
C CYS A 65 -7.57 -5.54 -10.83
N VAL A 66 -8.64 -4.98 -11.38
CA VAL A 66 -10.02 -5.44 -11.15
C VAL A 66 -10.68 -5.61 -12.52
N ASN A 67 -11.26 -6.77 -12.77
CA ASN A 67 -11.91 -7.11 -14.04
C ASN A 67 -11.00 -6.83 -15.26
N GLY A 68 -9.68 -7.05 -15.13
CA GLY A 68 -8.71 -6.82 -16.20
C GLY A 68 -8.32 -5.37 -16.44
N ASN A 69 -8.65 -4.46 -15.52
CA ASN A 69 -8.27 -3.06 -15.56
C ASN A 69 -7.44 -2.68 -14.34
N ILE A 70 -6.26 -2.12 -14.55
CA ILE A 70 -5.47 -1.58 -13.44
C ILE A 70 -6.08 -0.23 -13.05
N TYR A 71 -6.54 -0.16 -11.79
CA TYR A 71 -7.19 1.04 -11.27
C TYR A 71 -6.16 2.09 -10.84
N ASN A 72 -6.34 3.32 -11.32
CA ASN A 72 -5.63 4.54 -10.94
C ASN A 72 -4.08 4.44 -11.04
N LEU A 73 -3.58 3.69 -12.02
CA LEU A 73 -2.15 3.43 -12.21
C LEU A 73 -1.33 4.72 -12.30
N GLN A 74 -1.85 5.76 -12.98
CA GLN A 74 -1.14 7.03 -13.16
C GLN A 74 -0.85 7.74 -11.84
N ALA A 75 -1.76 7.71 -10.86
CA ALA A 75 -1.50 8.27 -9.53
C ALA A 75 -0.39 7.50 -8.80
N HIS A 76 -0.34 6.18 -8.95
CA HIS A 76 0.73 5.35 -8.39
C HIS A 76 2.08 5.63 -9.04
N LEU A 77 2.14 5.76 -10.36
CA LEU A 77 3.38 6.10 -11.07
C LEU A 77 3.89 7.50 -10.73
N LYS A 78 3.01 8.50 -10.61
CA LYS A 78 3.39 9.85 -10.13
C LYS A 78 3.97 9.81 -8.72
N ARG A 79 3.41 8.99 -7.81
CA ARG A 79 3.95 8.84 -6.46
C ARG A 79 5.27 8.08 -6.45
N LEU A 80 5.44 7.07 -7.31
CA LEU A 80 6.71 6.37 -7.52
C LEU A 80 7.80 7.35 -7.97
N GLU A 81 7.52 8.20 -8.95
CA GLU A 81 8.45 9.25 -9.41
C GLU A 81 8.80 10.25 -8.31
N HIS A 82 7.80 10.66 -7.52
CA HIS A 82 8.02 11.54 -6.36
C HIS A 82 8.98 10.88 -5.36
N SER A 83 8.70 9.62 -4.99
CA SER A 83 9.55 8.87 -4.07
C SER A 83 10.96 8.67 -4.62
N ALA A 84 11.10 8.36 -5.92
CA ALA A 84 12.40 8.21 -6.58
C ALA A 84 13.24 9.49 -6.51
N ARG A 85 12.64 10.63 -6.86
CA ARG A 85 13.32 11.93 -6.77
C ARG A 85 13.76 12.26 -5.34
N ALA A 86 12.92 11.98 -4.35
CA ALA A 86 13.22 12.26 -2.95
C ALA A 86 14.41 11.47 -2.39
N VAL A 87 14.69 10.28 -2.94
CA VAL A 87 15.84 9.45 -2.53
C VAL A 87 16.97 9.45 -3.58
N TYR A 88 16.92 10.36 -4.54
CA TYR A 88 17.92 10.45 -5.63
C TYR A 88 18.13 9.11 -6.36
N LEU A 89 17.04 8.37 -6.58
CA LEU A 89 17.05 7.11 -7.31
C LEU A 89 16.56 7.33 -8.73
N SER A 90 17.37 6.98 -9.72
CA SER A 90 16.96 7.02 -11.12
C SER A 90 16.05 5.85 -11.42
N LEU A 91 14.87 6.11 -11.98
CA LEU A 91 13.99 5.03 -12.44
C LEU A 91 14.64 4.30 -13.63
N PRO A 92 14.60 2.95 -13.68
CA PRO A 92 15.24 2.18 -14.75
C PRO A 92 14.50 2.27 -16.10
N ALA A 93 13.29 2.83 -16.09
CA ALA A 93 12.42 2.99 -17.26
C ALA A 93 11.49 4.19 -17.08
N ASN A 94 10.99 4.73 -18.18
CA ASN A 94 9.98 5.79 -18.15
C ASN A 94 8.58 5.23 -17.77
N PRO A 95 7.59 6.08 -17.41
CA PRO A 95 6.27 5.63 -16.97
C PRO A 95 5.54 4.73 -17.98
N GLU A 96 5.68 4.98 -19.27
CA GLU A 96 5.06 4.17 -20.32
C GLU A 96 5.69 2.78 -20.37
N GLN A 97 7.00 2.68 -20.32
CA GLN A 97 7.72 1.42 -20.27
C GLN A 97 7.38 0.62 -19.00
N ILE A 98 7.30 1.30 -17.85
CA ILE A 98 6.87 0.65 -16.59
C ILE A 98 5.43 0.12 -16.74
N THR A 99 4.52 0.89 -17.31
CA THR A 99 3.15 0.45 -17.60
C THR A 99 3.13 -0.81 -18.46
N ASN A 100 3.91 -0.83 -19.54
CA ASN A 100 4.02 -1.99 -20.43
C ASN A 100 4.56 -3.23 -19.71
N LEU A 101 5.55 -3.08 -18.84
CA LEU A 101 6.08 -4.17 -18.01
C LEU A 101 5.03 -4.70 -17.03
N VAL A 102 4.28 -3.82 -16.38
CA VAL A 102 3.19 -4.19 -15.47
C VAL A 102 2.11 -4.96 -16.22
N VAL A 103 1.60 -4.41 -17.33
CA VAL A 103 0.58 -5.04 -18.18
C VAL A 103 1.06 -6.41 -18.69
N GLY A 104 2.28 -6.49 -19.20
CA GLY A 104 2.87 -7.74 -19.68
C GLY A 104 2.99 -8.80 -18.58
N THR A 105 3.37 -8.40 -17.37
CA THR A 105 3.49 -9.33 -16.23
C THR A 105 2.12 -9.87 -15.80
N ILE A 106 1.07 -9.02 -15.77
CA ILE A 106 -0.29 -9.46 -15.46
C ILE A 106 -0.82 -10.39 -16.57
N ARG A 107 -0.60 -10.07 -17.84
CA ARG A 107 -1.00 -10.95 -18.97
C ARG A 107 -0.40 -12.36 -18.84
N ILE A 108 0.89 -12.45 -18.51
CA ILE A 108 1.58 -13.73 -18.30
C ILE A 108 1.03 -14.47 -17.06
N SER A 109 0.59 -13.78 -16.02
CA SER A 109 -0.05 -14.42 -14.86
C SER A 109 -1.41 -15.04 -15.16
N GLY A 110 -2.06 -14.61 -16.25
CA GLY A 110 -3.35 -15.13 -16.70
C GLY A 110 -4.56 -14.69 -15.85
N THR A 111 -4.38 -13.79 -14.88
CA THR A 111 -5.47 -13.35 -14.00
C THR A 111 -6.03 -11.99 -14.40
N ARG A 112 -7.35 -11.80 -14.22
CA ARG A 112 -8.02 -10.51 -14.41
C ARG A 112 -8.11 -9.70 -13.12
N ASP A 113 -7.98 -10.38 -11.95
CA ASP A 113 -8.03 -9.77 -10.64
C ASP A 113 -6.76 -10.09 -9.87
N CYS A 114 -6.03 -9.07 -9.45
CA CYS A 114 -4.77 -9.25 -8.74
C CYS A 114 -4.35 -8.00 -7.96
N LEU A 115 -3.44 -8.22 -7.03
CA LEU A 115 -2.65 -7.18 -6.38
C LEU A 115 -1.26 -7.15 -7.00
N ILE A 116 -0.82 -5.97 -7.42
CA ILE A 116 0.50 -5.75 -7.99
C ILE A 116 1.38 -5.05 -6.94
N ARG A 117 2.60 -5.55 -6.76
CA ARG A 117 3.65 -4.91 -5.99
C ARG A 117 4.80 -4.58 -6.93
N LEU A 118 5.06 -3.30 -7.13
CA LEU A 118 6.13 -2.80 -7.96
C LEU A 118 7.23 -2.24 -7.06
N PHE A 119 8.44 -2.77 -7.15
CA PHE A 119 9.60 -2.31 -6.41
C PHE A 119 10.61 -1.73 -7.39
N VAL A 120 11.24 -0.63 -7.00
CA VAL A 120 12.43 -0.10 -7.68
C VAL A 120 13.53 0.00 -6.64
N SER A 121 14.61 -0.74 -6.83
CA SER A 121 15.78 -0.74 -5.96
C SER A 121 16.91 0.09 -6.55
N ARG A 122 17.86 0.49 -5.69
CA ARG A 122 19.14 1.04 -6.16
C ARG A 122 19.87 0.05 -7.05
N GLY A 123 19.67 -1.25 -6.84
CA GLY A 123 20.25 -2.36 -7.58
C GLY A 123 21.34 -3.10 -6.82
N PRO A 124 21.81 -4.23 -7.38
CA PRO A 124 22.96 -4.95 -6.88
C PRO A 124 24.23 -4.09 -6.95
N GLY A 125 25.09 -4.21 -5.92
CA GLY A 125 26.32 -3.43 -5.80
C GLY A 125 27.17 -3.92 -4.64
N GLY A 126 27.94 -3.02 -4.02
CA GLY A 126 28.72 -3.34 -2.82
C GLY A 126 27.87 -3.45 -1.56
N PHE A 127 28.41 -4.08 -0.51
CA PHE A 127 27.74 -4.17 0.80
C PHE A 127 27.93 -2.91 1.67
N THR A 128 28.43 -1.80 1.11
CA THR A 128 28.59 -0.54 1.83
C THR A 128 27.29 0.27 1.88
N THR A 129 27.35 1.50 2.35
CA THR A 129 26.26 2.48 2.29
C THR A 129 26.42 3.46 1.14
N ASN A 130 27.44 3.28 0.28
CA ASN A 130 27.70 4.15 -0.85
C ASN A 130 26.76 3.80 -2.02
N PRO A 131 25.77 4.65 -2.37
CA PRO A 131 24.81 4.35 -3.44
C PRO A 131 25.44 4.30 -4.83
N TYR A 132 26.63 4.84 -4.99
CA TYR A 132 27.37 4.86 -6.28
C TYR A 132 28.05 3.52 -6.61
N GLU A 133 28.05 2.56 -5.67
CA GLU A 133 28.51 1.20 -5.94
C GLU A 133 27.47 0.36 -6.70
N CYS A 134 26.22 0.85 -6.80
CA CYS A 134 25.16 0.23 -7.59
C CYS A 134 25.17 0.83 -9.00
N PRO A 135 25.61 0.09 -10.02
CA PRO A 135 25.78 0.63 -11.38
C PRO A 135 24.46 0.98 -12.08
N SER A 136 23.36 0.34 -11.69
CA SER A 136 22.04 0.62 -12.26
C SER A 136 20.92 0.18 -11.32
N SER A 137 19.86 1.00 -11.27
CA SER A 137 18.63 0.65 -10.56
C SER A 137 17.90 -0.53 -11.21
N GLN A 138 17.17 -1.29 -10.41
CA GLN A 138 16.43 -2.46 -10.85
C GLN A 138 14.94 -2.32 -10.55
N ILE A 139 14.12 -3.01 -11.35
CA ILE A 139 12.67 -3.07 -11.17
C ILE A 139 12.20 -4.52 -11.02
N TYR A 140 11.33 -4.73 -10.02
CA TYR A 140 10.69 -6.00 -9.75
C TYR A 140 9.17 -5.78 -9.67
N ILE A 141 8.40 -6.53 -10.43
CA ILE A 141 6.93 -6.43 -10.45
C ILE A 141 6.36 -7.78 -10.07
N VAL A 142 5.73 -7.86 -8.92
CA VAL A 142 5.14 -9.10 -8.40
C VAL A 142 3.63 -9.02 -8.54
N VAL A 143 3.04 -9.98 -9.24
CA VAL A 143 1.60 -10.18 -9.36
C VAL A 143 1.19 -11.24 -8.35
N CYS A 144 0.29 -10.86 -7.44
CA CYS A 144 -0.24 -11.73 -6.39
C CYS A 144 -1.75 -11.90 -6.54
N SER A 145 -2.28 -12.97 -5.95
CA SER A 145 -3.74 -13.11 -5.78
C SER A 145 -4.34 -11.86 -5.14
N PRO A 146 -5.61 -11.53 -5.43
CA PRO A 146 -6.29 -10.40 -4.80
C PRO A 146 -6.26 -10.53 -3.28
N SER A 147 -6.14 -9.40 -2.61
CA SER A 147 -6.28 -9.32 -1.15
C SER A 147 -7.35 -8.28 -0.85
N SER A 148 -8.35 -8.67 -0.08
CA SER A 148 -9.41 -7.78 0.41
C SER A 148 -9.59 -7.97 1.92
N ALA A 149 -10.16 -6.96 2.57
CA ALA A 149 -10.59 -7.12 3.96
C ALA A 149 -11.74 -8.14 4.04
N PRO A 150 -11.82 -8.93 5.12
CA PRO A 150 -12.99 -9.76 5.39
C PRO A 150 -14.29 -8.93 5.39
N GLU A 151 -15.37 -9.50 4.86
CA GLU A 151 -16.66 -8.78 4.78
C GLU A 151 -17.22 -8.43 6.17
N GLU A 152 -16.88 -9.22 7.18
CA GLU A 152 -17.18 -8.92 8.57
C GLU A 152 -16.61 -7.58 9.03
N GLN A 153 -15.35 -7.27 8.67
CA GLN A 153 -14.72 -5.98 8.99
C GLN A 153 -15.39 -4.80 8.28
N ARG A 154 -15.99 -5.03 7.12
CA ARG A 154 -16.75 -4.01 6.39
C ARG A 154 -18.13 -3.77 7.01
N ARG A 155 -18.75 -4.85 7.48
CA ARG A 155 -20.10 -4.82 8.07
C ARG A 155 -20.11 -4.37 9.52
N GLU A 156 -19.15 -4.82 10.32
CA GLU A 156 -19.11 -4.60 11.77
C GLU A 156 -18.12 -3.52 12.18
N GLY A 157 -17.20 -3.19 11.29
CA GLY A 157 -16.10 -2.27 11.56
C GLY A 157 -14.91 -2.95 12.23
N VAL A 158 -13.86 -2.17 12.45
CA VAL A 158 -12.60 -2.62 13.04
C VAL A 158 -12.27 -1.87 14.31
N SER A 159 -11.49 -2.51 15.18
CA SER A 159 -10.89 -1.87 16.35
C SER A 159 -9.48 -1.40 16.00
N ILE A 160 -9.14 -0.21 16.46
CA ILE A 160 -7.82 0.38 16.28
C ILE A 160 -7.23 0.81 17.62
N LYS A 161 -5.91 0.98 17.65
CA LYS A 161 -5.18 1.40 18.85
C LYS A 161 -4.11 2.44 18.47
N SER A 162 -3.82 3.36 19.40
CA SER A 162 -2.66 4.24 19.31
C SER A 162 -1.36 3.41 19.36
N SER A 163 -0.43 3.69 18.47
CA SER A 163 0.86 3.01 18.38
C SER A 163 1.89 3.67 19.27
N SER A 164 2.76 2.87 19.89
CA SER A 164 3.98 3.37 20.53
C SER A 164 5.08 3.72 19.52
N ILE A 165 4.94 3.26 18.27
CA ILE A 165 5.88 3.56 17.19
C ILE A 165 5.51 4.93 16.61
N PRO A 166 6.44 5.92 16.69
CA PRO A 166 6.14 7.25 16.20
C PRO A 166 6.04 7.31 14.69
N ILE A 167 5.33 8.32 14.19
CA ILE A 167 5.28 8.64 12.77
C ILE A 167 6.69 8.87 12.20
N LYS A 168 6.89 8.54 10.95
CA LYS A 168 8.13 8.89 10.23
C LYS A 168 8.27 10.42 10.21
N ARG A 169 9.49 10.92 10.43
CA ARG A 169 9.76 12.37 10.32
C ARG A 169 9.42 12.87 8.91
N SER A 170 9.04 14.14 8.83
CA SER A 170 8.47 14.79 7.62
C SER A 170 9.22 14.50 6.32
N TYR A 171 10.56 14.46 6.34
CA TYR A 171 11.34 14.13 5.14
C TYR A 171 11.03 12.72 4.60
N PHE A 172 10.90 11.72 5.49
CA PHE A 172 10.64 10.32 5.10
C PHE A 172 9.17 9.97 5.03
N ALA A 173 8.29 10.79 5.61
CA ALA A 173 6.86 10.50 5.69
C ALA A 173 6.21 10.39 4.30
N ASN A 174 6.63 11.25 3.37
CA ASN A 174 6.07 11.31 2.01
C ASN A 174 6.75 10.35 1.01
N ILE A 175 7.71 9.54 1.47
CA ILE A 175 8.46 8.61 0.63
C ILE A 175 7.93 7.20 0.85
N LYS A 176 7.43 6.55 -0.21
CA LYS A 176 7.02 5.15 -0.15
C LYS A 176 8.25 4.24 -0.33
N SER A 177 9.14 4.26 0.66
CA SER A 177 10.41 3.52 0.65
C SER A 177 10.25 2.11 1.21
N CYS A 178 11.23 1.24 0.91
CA CYS A 178 11.32 -0.11 1.46
C CYS A 178 11.75 -0.16 2.94
N ASN A 179 12.03 0.97 3.58
CA ASN A 179 12.31 1.08 5.00
C ASN A 179 11.03 0.94 5.84
N TYR A 180 10.47 -0.27 5.85
CA TYR A 180 9.14 -0.57 6.40
C TYR A 180 9.18 -1.16 7.81
N LEU A 181 10.34 -1.18 8.48
CA LEU A 181 10.46 -1.71 9.84
C LEU A 181 9.49 -1.05 10.85
N PRO A 182 9.32 0.29 10.88
CA PRO A 182 8.31 0.90 11.75
C PRO A 182 6.89 0.38 11.48
N ASN A 183 6.51 0.24 10.20
CA ASN A 183 5.20 -0.26 9.79
C ASN A 183 4.98 -1.73 10.20
N VAL A 184 6.05 -2.57 10.13
CA VAL A 184 6.03 -3.95 10.62
C VAL A 184 5.81 -4.00 12.14
N LEU A 185 6.50 -3.12 12.89
CA LEU A 185 6.35 -3.04 14.34
C LEU A 185 4.95 -2.56 14.73
N MET A 186 4.39 -1.57 14.04
CA MET A 186 3.00 -1.12 14.22
C MET A 186 2.02 -2.28 13.99
N LYS A 187 2.21 -3.07 12.91
CA LYS A 187 1.36 -4.25 12.68
C LYS A 187 1.52 -5.30 13.77
N LYS A 188 2.74 -5.51 14.27
CA LYS A 188 2.98 -6.40 15.41
C LYS A 188 2.22 -5.92 16.64
N GLU A 189 2.26 -4.63 16.98
CA GLU A 189 1.49 -4.04 18.10
C GLU A 189 -0.02 -4.31 17.95
N ALA A 190 -0.57 -4.15 16.73
CA ALA A 190 -1.98 -4.44 16.47
C ALA A 190 -2.32 -5.91 16.77
N VAL A 191 -1.50 -6.85 16.27
CA VAL A 191 -1.69 -8.28 16.49
C VAL A 191 -1.57 -8.64 17.97
N ASP A 192 -0.56 -8.14 18.67
CA ASP A 192 -0.33 -8.39 20.09
C ASP A 192 -1.45 -7.82 20.97
N ALA A 193 -2.05 -6.71 20.56
CA ALA A 193 -3.17 -6.08 21.27
C ALA A 193 -4.56 -6.66 20.89
N GLY A 194 -4.63 -7.59 19.92
CA GLY A 194 -5.89 -8.15 19.46
C GLY A 194 -6.77 -7.18 18.67
N VAL A 195 -6.19 -6.11 18.09
CA VAL A 195 -6.88 -5.15 17.22
C VAL A 195 -6.45 -5.30 15.78
N GLN A 196 -7.19 -4.74 14.84
CA GLN A 196 -6.89 -4.88 13.42
C GLN A 196 -5.77 -3.95 12.96
N TYR A 197 -5.74 -2.70 13.47
CA TYR A 197 -4.77 -1.68 13.06
C TYR A 197 -4.28 -0.85 14.25
N THR A 198 -3.14 -0.20 14.07
CA THR A 198 -2.64 0.83 14.99
C THR A 198 -2.37 2.12 14.22
N ILE A 199 -2.55 3.25 14.90
CA ILE A 199 -2.34 4.59 14.33
C ILE A 199 -1.17 5.24 15.05
N SER A 200 -0.16 5.68 14.28
CA SER A 200 0.98 6.44 14.80
C SER A 200 0.58 7.87 15.16
N MET A 201 1.34 8.46 16.08
CA MET A 201 1.21 9.87 16.44
C MET A 201 2.55 10.59 16.26
N ASP A 202 2.49 11.90 16.06
CA ASP A 202 3.69 12.75 16.05
C ASP A 202 4.15 13.13 17.47
N GLU A 203 5.25 13.85 17.55
CA GLU A 203 5.82 14.32 18.83
C GLU A 203 4.92 15.29 19.61
N ASN A 204 3.89 15.85 18.99
CA ASN A 204 2.91 16.74 19.62
C ASN A 204 1.61 16.02 20.00
N GLY A 205 1.53 14.70 19.74
CA GLY A 205 0.34 13.89 20.01
C GLY A 205 -0.76 14.01 18.96
N PHE A 206 -0.48 14.53 17.77
CA PHE A 206 -1.42 14.56 16.68
C PHE A 206 -1.39 13.23 15.88
N LEU A 207 -2.56 12.80 15.42
CA LEU A 207 -2.69 11.59 14.62
C LEU A 207 -1.90 11.67 13.33
N GLY A 208 -1.24 10.57 12.99
CA GLY A 208 -0.52 10.36 11.75
C GLY A 208 -1.24 9.39 10.81
N GLU A 209 -0.63 8.25 10.57
CA GLU A 209 -1.14 7.20 9.68
C GLU A 209 -0.99 5.82 10.33
N GLY A 210 -1.65 4.83 9.79
CA GLY A 210 -1.46 3.45 10.21
C GLY A 210 -0.26 2.79 9.54
N SER A 211 -0.13 1.47 9.73
CA SER A 211 0.98 0.69 9.19
C SER A 211 1.02 0.69 7.66
N THR A 212 -0.15 0.69 7.00
CA THR A 212 -0.31 0.68 5.54
C THR A 212 -1.49 1.55 5.07
N GLU A 213 -2.16 2.22 5.98
CA GLU A 213 -3.40 2.95 5.80
C GLU A 213 -3.32 4.40 6.28
N ASN A 214 -4.06 5.28 5.61
CA ASN A 214 -4.35 6.62 6.11
C ASN A 214 -5.61 6.58 6.97
N ILE A 215 -5.78 7.61 7.82
CA ILE A 215 -6.95 7.79 8.67
C ILE A 215 -7.69 9.07 8.31
N GLY A 216 -9.02 9.07 8.41
CA GLY A 216 -9.88 10.24 8.34
C GLY A 216 -10.90 10.22 9.47
N LEU A 217 -11.24 11.39 9.97
CA LEU A 217 -12.18 11.62 11.06
C LEU A 217 -13.38 12.41 10.55
N VAL A 218 -14.60 11.92 10.75
CA VAL A 218 -15.83 12.70 10.58
C VAL A 218 -16.24 13.26 11.93
N THR A 219 -16.35 14.59 12.02
CA THR A 219 -16.77 15.26 13.25
C THR A 219 -18.31 15.30 13.37
N SER A 220 -18.83 15.62 14.57
CA SER A 220 -20.26 15.84 14.81
C SER A 220 -20.87 16.96 13.96
N GLU A 221 -20.04 17.91 13.51
CA GLU A 221 -20.46 19.02 12.65
C GLU A 221 -20.41 18.65 11.15
N GLY A 222 -20.15 17.37 10.81
CA GLY A 222 -20.11 16.90 9.43
C GLY A 222 -18.83 17.30 8.67
N VAL A 223 -17.72 17.54 9.36
CA VAL A 223 -16.43 17.84 8.72
C VAL A 223 -15.64 16.54 8.60
N LEU A 224 -15.21 16.19 7.39
CA LEU A 224 -14.26 15.10 7.16
C LEU A 224 -12.83 15.66 7.22
N LYS A 225 -12.12 15.32 8.29
CA LYS A 225 -10.75 15.76 8.55
C LYS A 225 -9.73 14.67 8.24
N PHE A 226 -8.65 15.04 7.63
CA PHE A 226 -7.47 14.19 7.42
C PHE A 226 -6.23 14.82 8.04
N PRO A 227 -5.28 14.02 8.59
CA PRO A 227 -3.96 14.53 8.95
C PRO A 227 -3.28 15.18 7.73
N ARG A 228 -2.47 16.23 7.99
CA ARG A 228 -1.78 16.96 6.92
C ARG A 228 -0.84 16.04 6.13
N PHE A 229 -0.93 16.05 4.81
CA PHE A 229 -0.06 15.29 3.93
C PHE A 229 1.44 15.66 4.02
N SER A 230 1.78 16.76 4.68
CA SER A 230 3.19 17.07 4.99
C SER A 230 3.80 16.14 6.03
N ARG A 231 2.98 15.37 6.76
CA ARG A 231 3.41 14.51 7.87
C ARG A 231 3.17 13.01 7.63
N ILE A 232 2.38 12.66 6.64
CA ILE A 232 1.99 11.28 6.31
C ILE A 232 2.21 11.00 4.84
N LEU A 233 2.21 9.72 4.47
CA LEU A 233 2.22 9.34 3.07
C LEU A 233 0.93 9.81 2.39
N ARG A 234 1.07 10.52 1.27
CA ARG A 234 -0.07 10.87 0.43
C ARG A 234 -0.61 9.63 -0.27
N GLY A 235 -1.55 8.94 0.39
CA GLY A 235 -2.17 7.72 -0.13
C GLY A 235 -2.97 8.00 -1.42
N THR A 236 -2.89 7.12 -2.40
CA THR A 236 -3.66 7.23 -3.64
C THR A 236 -5.15 7.01 -3.38
N THR A 237 -5.49 6.06 -2.49
CA THR A 237 -6.88 5.79 -2.10
C THR A 237 -7.48 6.98 -1.34
N VAL A 238 -6.80 7.52 -0.32
CA VAL A 238 -7.31 8.68 0.42
C VAL A 238 -7.42 9.91 -0.48
N THR A 239 -6.46 10.15 -1.39
CA THR A 239 -6.55 11.27 -2.34
C THR A 239 -7.78 11.13 -3.22
N ARG A 240 -8.07 9.92 -3.73
CA ARG A 240 -9.27 9.70 -4.53
C ARG A 240 -10.56 9.82 -3.71
N ALA A 241 -10.57 9.33 -2.46
CA ALA A 241 -11.71 9.48 -1.55
C ALA A 241 -12.02 10.95 -1.23
N VAL A 242 -10.99 11.80 -1.12
CA VAL A 242 -11.17 13.26 -0.97
C VAL A 242 -11.88 13.85 -2.19
N ASP A 243 -11.45 13.50 -3.41
CA ASP A 243 -12.11 13.97 -4.64
C ASP A 243 -13.60 13.52 -4.69
N LEU A 244 -13.87 12.28 -4.30
CA LEU A 244 -15.24 11.75 -4.25
C LEU A 244 -16.09 12.39 -3.15
N ALA A 245 -15.48 12.72 -2.00
CA ALA A 245 -16.17 13.39 -0.89
C ALA A 245 -16.67 14.78 -1.24
N GLU A 246 -16.13 15.44 -2.27
CA GLU A 246 -16.67 16.71 -2.76
C GLU A 246 -18.12 16.59 -3.24
N SER A 247 -18.52 15.43 -3.77
CA SER A 247 -19.90 15.16 -4.14
C SER A 247 -20.83 15.10 -2.92
N LEU A 248 -20.32 14.57 -1.80
CA LEU A 248 -21.05 14.54 -0.53
C LEU A 248 -21.18 15.93 0.08
N VAL A 249 -20.18 16.81 -0.10
CA VAL A 249 -20.28 18.22 0.29
C VAL A 249 -21.35 18.94 -0.54
N LYS A 250 -21.37 18.71 -1.86
CA LYS A 250 -22.41 19.29 -2.74
C LYS A 250 -23.82 18.78 -2.42
N ALA A 251 -23.92 17.53 -1.94
CA ALA A 251 -25.18 16.92 -1.51
C ALA A 251 -25.56 17.22 -0.05
N GLU A 252 -24.83 18.12 0.61
CA GLU A 252 -25.03 18.54 2.02
C GLU A 252 -24.95 17.37 3.03
N LYS A 253 -24.33 16.25 2.66
CA LYS A 253 -24.02 15.11 3.53
C LYS A 253 -22.77 15.36 4.37
N LEU A 254 -21.82 16.11 3.85
CA LEU A 254 -20.66 16.66 4.54
C LEU A 254 -20.67 18.17 4.45
N ARG A 255 -20.21 18.84 5.50
CA ARG A 255 -20.04 20.29 5.50
C ARG A 255 -18.81 20.70 4.68
N GLN A 256 -17.69 19.99 4.87
CA GLN A 256 -16.41 20.24 4.18
C GLN A 256 -15.43 19.09 4.38
N VAL A 257 -14.37 19.09 3.59
CA VAL A 257 -13.18 18.25 3.76
C VAL A 257 -11.99 19.13 4.11
N THR A 258 -11.22 18.78 5.14
CA THR A 258 -10.06 19.57 5.61
C THR A 258 -8.83 18.70 5.86
N PHE A 259 -7.66 19.32 5.89
CA PHE A 259 -6.37 18.72 6.25
C PHE A 259 -5.80 19.49 7.43
N GLU A 260 -5.89 18.90 8.61
CA GLU A 260 -5.59 19.56 9.87
C GLU A 260 -4.81 18.64 10.81
N ASP A 261 -4.31 19.20 11.90
CA ASP A 261 -3.79 18.44 13.02
C ASP A 261 -4.98 17.90 13.83
N ILE A 262 -5.04 16.59 14.03
CA ILE A 262 -6.15 15.91 14.70
C ILE A 262 -5.60 15.36 16.02
N THR A 263 -6.17 15.78 17.14
CA THR A 263 -5.82 15.26 18.46
C THR A 263 -6.50 13.91 18.71
N LEU A 264 -5.92 13.13 19.63
CA LEU A 264 -6.52 11.85 20.04
C LEU A 264 -7.91 12.06 20.67
N ASN A 265 -8.09 13.14 21.43
CA ASN A 265 -9.40 13.47 22.03
C ASN A 265 -10.46 13.81 20.98
N GLU A 266 -10.10 14.55 19.91
CA GLU A 266 -11.01 14.78 18.78
C GLU A 266 -11.41 13.46 18.10
N ALA A 267 -10.46 12.53 17.96
CA ALA A 267 -10.75 11.22 17.38
C ALA A 267 -11.74 10.42 18.24
N TYR A 268 -11.58 10.42 19.56
CA TYR A 268 -12.54 9.74 20.46
C TYR A 268 -13.94 10.36 20.44
N CYS A 269 -14.04 11.67 20.21
CA CYS A 269 -15.31 12.40 20.11
C CYS A 269 -15.88 12.43 18.68
N GLY A 270 -15.22 11.80 17.72
CA GLY A 270 -15.65 11.77 16.33
C GLY A 270 -16.93 10.98 16.11
N SER A 271 -17.69 11.33 15.08
CA SER A 271 -18.87 10.57 14.64
C SER A 271 -18.49 9.30 13.91
N GLU A 272 -17.43 9.36 13.07
CA GLU A 272 -16.91 8.21 12.35
C GLU A 272 -15.38 8.34 12.20
N ILE A 273 -14.70 7.20 12.20
CA ILE A 273 -13.29 7.10 11.79
C ILE A 273 -13.22 6.15 10.60
N LEU A 274 -12.53 6.59 9.54
CA LEU A 274 -12.37 5.87 8.30
C LEU A 274 -10.89 5.57 8.05
N LEU A 275 -10.57 4.34 7.68
CA LEU A 275 -9.25 3.91 7.25
C LEU A 275 -9.22 3.73 5.74
N PHE A 276 -8.15 4.19 5.07
CA PHE A 276 -8.01 4.18 3.63
C PHE A 276 -6.76 3.42 3.20
N GLY A 277 -6.91 2.41 2.36
CA GLY A 277 -5.79 1.61 1.87
C GLY A 277 -6.10 0.88 0.58
N THR A 278 -5.13 0.69 -0.28
CA THR A 278 -5.29 0.06 -1.61
C THR A 278 -5.87 -1.35 -1.55
N THR A 279 -5.56 -2.12 -0.51
CA THR A 279 -5.95 -3.54 -0.40
C THR A 279 -7.38 -3.75 0.10
N PHE A 280 -7.92 -2.79 0.83
CA PHE A 280 -9.26 -2.90 1.44
C PHE A 280 -10.19 -1.72 1.10
N ASP A 281 -9.69 -0.72 0.41
CA ASP A 281 -10.36 0.51 0.02
C ASP A 281 -10.68 1.42 1.21
N ILE A 282 -11.85 1.28 1.82
CA ILE A 282 -12.26 2.02 3.01
C ILE A 282 -12.77 1.01 4.04
N LEU A 283 -12.34 1.17 5.30
CA LEU A 283 -12.88 0.45 6.45
C LEU A 283 -13.31 1.43 7.54
N PRO A 284 -14.42 1.16 8.25
CA PRO A 284 -14.83 1.97 9.38
C PRO A 284 -14.15 1.47 10.65
N ALA A 285 -13.51 2.37 11.40
CA ALA A 285 -13.03 2.04 12.75
C ALA A 285 -14.10 2.45 13.77
N VAL A 286 -14.65 1.47 14.46
CA VAL A 286 -15.76 1.63 15.41
C VAL A 286 -15.33 1.67 16.87
N MET A 287 -14.05 1.34 17.12
CA MET A 287 -13.42 1.40 18.43
C MET A 287 -11.99 1.90 18.31
N PHE A 288 -11.59 2.85 19.16
CA PHE A 288 -10.24 3.38 19.24
C PHE A 288 -9.77 3.42 20.70
N ASP A 289 -8.67 2.71 21.02
CA ASP A 289 -8.14 2.55 22.40
C ASP A 289 -9.22 2.15 23.45
N GLY A 290 -10.15 1.29 23.04
CA GLY A 290 -11.26 0.88 23.88
C GLY A 290 -12.44 1.87 23.99
N HIS A 291 -12.34 3.05 23.35
CA HIS A 291 -13.44 4.00 23.24
C HIS A 291 -14.29 3.69 22.00
N SER A 292 -15.59 3.62 22.18
CA SER A 292 -16.55 3.50 21.08
C SER A 292 -16.57 4.79 20.26
N ILE A 293 -16.46 4.68 18.94
CA ILE A 293 -16.53 5.82 18.04
C ILE A 293 -17.96 5.98 17.52
N GLY A 294 -18.49 7.18 17.67
CA GLY A 294 -19.89 7.48 17.30
C GLY A 294 -20.87 6.52 17.96
N SER A 295 -21.64 5.80 17.16
CA SER A 295 -22.61 4.79 17.64
C SER A 295 -21.96 3.42 17.96
N GLY A 296 -20.68 3.23 17.73
CA GLY A 296 -20.01 1.92 17.79
C GLY A 296 -20.30 1.01 16.59
N SER A 297 -20.82 1.58 15.51
CA SER A 297 -21.16 0.88 14.27
C SER A 297 -20.74 1.72 13.07
N PRO A 298 -20.57 1.13 11.87
CA PRO A 298 -20.28 1.87 10.65
C PRO A 298 -21.32 2.95 10.38
N GLY A 299 -20.86 4.19 10.09
CA GLY A 299 -21.74 5.34 9.93
C GLY A 299 -22.14 5.62 8.48
N GLU A 300 -22.96 6.67 8.28
CA GLU A 300 -23.50 7.04 6.96
C GLU A 300 -22.39 7.44 5.98
N ILE A 301 -21.42 8.24 6.43
CA ILE A 301 -20.35 8.74 5.56
C ILE A 301 -19.46 7.60 5.07
N TYR A 302 -19.17 6.62 5.93
CA TYR A 302 -18.49 5.39 5.50
C TYR A 302 -19.24 4.70 4.35
N HIS A 303 -20.54 4.46 4.50
CA HIS A 303 -21.32 3.75 3.48
C HIS A 303 -21.36 4.51 2.16
N LEU A 304 -21.57 5.82 2.20
CA LEU A 304 -21.61 6.67 1.01
C LEU A 304 -20.25 6.72 0.30
N LEU A 305 -19.16 6.96 1.03
CA LEU A 305 -17.81 7.02 0.43
C LEU A 305 -17.38 5.66 -0.11
N ARG A 306 -17.70 4.57 0.61
CA ARG A 306 -17.42 3.22 0.12
C ARG A 306 -18.13 2.94 -1.20
N GLN A 307 -19.42 3.25 -1.28
CA GLN A 307 -20.19 3.08 -2.51
C GLN A 307 -19.60 3.88 -3.67
N LEU A 308 -19.33 5.17 -3.45
CA LEU A 308 -18.72 6.03 -4.47
C LEU A 308 -17.37 5.49 -4.97
N LEU A 309 -16.53 5.01 -4.05
CA LEU A 309 -15.22 4.46 -4.44
C LEU A 309 -15.36 3.11 -5.17
N GLU A 310 -16.31 2.26 -4.78
CA GLU A 310 -16.59 0.99 -5.45
C GLU A 310 -17.12 1.23 -6.88
N GLU A 311 -18.02 2.18 -7.06
CA GLU A 311 -18.49 2.61 -8.37
C GLU A 311 -17.35 3.19 -9.23
N ASP A 312 -16.49 4.01 -8.63
CA ASP A 312 -15.33 4.58 -9.31
C ASP A 312 -14.33 3.51 -9.76
N ILE A 313 -14.05 2.52 -8.91
CA ILE A 313 -13.15 1.40 -9.24
C ILE A 313 -13.71 0.56 -10.39
N ASN A 314 -15.02 0.34 -10.43
CA ASN A 314 -15.63 -0.55 -11.41
C ASN A 314 -16.00 0.14 -12.72
N SER A 315 -16.29 1.44 -12.72
CA SER A 315 -16.95 2.11 -13.83
C SER A 315 -16.21 3.33 -14.39
N ASN A 316 -15.23 3.91 -13.66
CA ASN A 316 -14.52 5.09 -14.13
C ASN A 316 -13.40 4.75 -15.11
N SER A 317 -13.76 4.65 -16.39
CA SER A 317 -12.81 4.31 -17.46
C SER A 317 -11.62 5.26 -17.58
N ALA A 318 -11.76 6.52 -17.14
CA ALA A 318 -10.65 7.48 -17.16
C ALA A 318 -9.50 7.12 -16.20
N LEU A 319 -9.78 6.29 -15.18
CA LEU A 319 -8.79 5.79 -14.23
C LEU A 319 -8.36 4.34 -14.52
N HIS A 320 -8.89 3.72 -15.57
CA HIS A 320 -8.56 2.37 -15.95
C HIS A 320 -7.38 2.32 -16.93
N THR A 321 -6.45 1.40 -16.67
CA THR A 321 -5.45 0.99 -17.65
C THR A 321 -5.77 -0.46 -18.03
N PRO A 322 -6.29 -0.71 -19.24
CA PRO A 322 -6.69 -2.05 -19.66
C PRO A 322 -5.47 -2.96 -19.80
N VAL A 323 -5.59 -4.18 -19.28
CA VAL A 323 -4.55 -5.22 -19.38
C VAL A 323 -4.77 -6.09 -20.59
N PHE A 324 -6.00 -6.46 -20.89
CA PHE A 324 -6.38 -7.31 -22.01
C PHE A 324 -7.06 -6.48 -23.08
N ASP A 325 -6.88 -6.86 -24.34
CA ASP A 325 -7.59 -6.24 -25.45
C ASP A 325 -9.09 -6.49 -25.28
N SER A 326 -9.91 -5.53 -25.70
CA SER A 326 -11.37 -5.69 -25.74
C SER A 326 -11.71 -6.84 -26.69
N GLU A 327 -12.45 -7.82 -26.20
CA GLU A 327 -13.02 -8.88 -27.05
C GLU A 327 -14.06 -8.32 -28.01
#